data_c754f35b88f29c66406e50a525842309
#
_entry.id   c754f35b88f29c66406e50a525842309
#
_cell.length_a   1.000
_cell.length_b   1.000
_cell.length_c   1.000
_cell.angle_alpha   90.00
_cell.angle_beta   90.00
_cell.angle_gamma   90.00
#
_symmetry.space_group_name_H-M   'P 1'
#
loop_
_entity.id
_entity.type
_entity.pdbx_description
1 polymer ?
#
loop_
_entity_poly.entity_id
_entity_poly.type
_entity_poly.pdbx_seq_one_letter_code
_entity_poly.pdbx_strand_id
1 'polypeptide(L)'
;IGEEIYTKHVNENMPINISEIETDVFNLLVKHGHKNTAKSYEGYRAVREYQRNIDNESEKQIMSMLGNDDEYWTTENSNKNSELVTTKRDYMAGVMSKALSKKYIFTPDVVQADKEAIIKIHDLDYAIQHLTNCELINLEDMLNYGTNINGVHIDKPHMLTTATTIVTQIITAVTSSSYGGTTITLTHLAPFVRSSYNRFLDKYKNRGFNREDCEKYAKEDLHKEIEDAVQTFNYQINSMSNVNGQSPFVSVFMYLNEDTEYTEEVAMLIEEFLKQRIQGMKNRDGHYITQAFPKLLYCLDENNIHEDSKYYYLT
;
A
#
# COMPACT_ATOMS: atom_id res chain seq x y z
N ILE A 1 -7.05 22.93 51.73
CA ILE A 1 -7.06 21.73 50.85
C ILE A 1 -5.61 21.30 50.64
N GLY A 2 -4.70 22.17 50.13
CA GLY A 2 -3.30 21.79 49.90
C GLY A 2 -2.55 21.33 51.17
N GLU A 3 -2.71 22.03 52.28
CA GLU A 3 -2.12 21.66 53.58
C GLU A 3 -2.72 20.35 54.13
N GLU A 4 -4.02 20.13 53.97
CA GLU A 4 -4.68 18.89 54.40
C GLU A 4 -4.16 17.68 53.64
N ILE A 5 -3.91 17.83 52.33
CA ILE A 5 -3.34 16.77 51.48
C ILE A 5 -1.88 16.53 51.88
N TYR A 6 -1.10 17.61 52.00
CA TYR A 6 0.30 17.53 52.42
C TYR A 6 0.45 16.82 53.75
N THR A 7 -0.32 17.22 54.78
CA THR A 7 -0.28 16.61 56.13
C THR A 7 -0.67 15.13 56.10
N LYS A 8 -1.63 14.75 55.24
CA LYS A 8 -2.07 13.35 55.12
C LYS A 8 -0.99 12.47 54.53
N HIS A 9 -0.30 12.94 53.48
CA HIS A 9 0.63 12.12 52.70
C HIS A 9 2.11 12.23 53.10
N VAL A 10 2.52 13.27 53.79
CA VAL A 10 3.94 13.47 54.20
C VAL A 10 4.36 12.58 55.39
N ASN A 11 3.41 12.09 56.17
CA ASN A 11 3.67 11.24 57.33
C ASN A 11 3.83 9.75 57.02
N GLU A 12 3.67 9.36 55.74
CA GLU A 12 3.84 7.98 55.31
C GLU A 12 5.16 7.85 54.56
N ASN A 13 6.11 7.15 55.16
CA ASN A 13 7.41 6.81 54.51
C ASN A 13 7.22 5.81 53.32
N MET A 14 6.13 5.93 52.59
CA MET A 14 5.80 5.09 51.44
C MET A 14 5.64 5.92 50.16
N PRO A 15 5.95 5.36 49.00
CA PRO A 15 5.71 6.06 47.74
C PRO A 15 4.20 6.36 47.59
N ILE A 16 3.87 7.62 47.41
CA ILE A 16 2.50 8.12 47.32
C ILE A 16 1.98 7.82 45.92
N ASN A 17 0.84 7.16 45.85
CA ASN A 17 0.16 6.92 44.59
C ASN A 17 -0.57 8.20 44.11
N ILE A 18 -0.27 8.67 42.91
CA ILE A 18 -0.90 9.87 42.33
C ILE A 18 -2.42 9.78 42.32
N SER A 19 -3.00 8.61 42.06
CA SER A 19 -4.46 8.40 42.06
C SER A 19 -5.09 8.62 43.41
N GLU A 20 -4.37 8.35 44.54
CA GLU A 20 -4.84 8.62 45.91
C GLU A 20 -4.89 10.11 46.19
N ILE A 21 -3.79 10.85 45.79
CA ILE A 21 -3.77 12.30 45.92
C ILE A 21 -4.91 12.94 45.11
N GLU A 22 -5.12 12.50 43.90
CA GLU A 22 -6.17 13.02 43.02
C GLU A 22 -7.57 12.77 43.63
N THR A 23 -7.79 11.61 44.25
CA THR A 23 -9.02 11.28 44.92
C THR A 23 -9.25 12.15 46.14
N ASP A 24 -8.19 12.38 46.93
CA ASP A 24 -8.28 13.27 48.11
C ASP A 24 -8.53 14.73 47.71
N VAL A 25 -7.91 15.23 46.64
CA VAL A 25 -8.21 16.57 46.09
C VAL A 25 -9.70 16.68 45.76
N PHE A 26 -10.27 15.70 45.05
CA PHE A 26 -11.69 15.70 44.72
C PHE A 26 -12.57 15.71 45.97
N ASN A 27 -12.32 14.80 46.89
CA ASN A 27 -13.11 14.69 48.14
C ASN A 27 -13.05 15.96 49.00
N LEU A 28 -11.87 16.60 49.11
CA LEU A 28 -11.71 17.83 49.84
C LEU A 28 -12.38 19.02 49.13
N LEU A 29 -12.35 19.10 47.81
CA LEU A 29 -13.09 20.12 47.04
C LEU A 29 -14.61 19.99 47.31
N VAL A 30 -15.14 18.79 47.32
CA VAL A 30 -16.56 18.54 47.64
C VAL A 30 -16.86 18.90 49.10
N LYS A 31 -16.02 18.49 50.05
CA LYS A 31 -16.16 18.74 51.49
C LYS A 31 -16.18 20.25 51.79
N HIS A 32 -15.32 21.01 51.11
CA HIS A 32 -15.27 22.49 51.28
C HIS A 32 -16.29 23.25 50.41
N GLY A 33 -17.24 22.57 49.78
CA GLY A 33 -18.35 23.19 49.06
C GLY A 33 -18.07 23.61 47.62
N HIS A 34 -16.87 23.32 47.12
CA HIS A 34 -16.42 23.69 45.75
C HIS A 34 -16.89 22.67 44.69
N LYS A 35 -18.18 22.36 44.63
CA LYS A 35 -18.78 21.30 43.79
C LYS A 35 -18.51 21.48 42.31
N ASN A 36 -18.58 22.72 41.77
CA ASN A 36 -18.30 22.98 40.35
C ASN A 36 -16.83 22.74 40.01
N THR A 37 -15.93 23.15 40.91
CA THR A 37 -14.47 22.92 40.76
C THR A 37 -14.15 21.43 40.83
N ALA A 38 -14.80 20.69 41.77
CA ALA A 38 -14.66 19.25 41.88
C ALA A 38 -15.07 18.52 40.60
N LYS A 39 -16.23 18.91 40.01
CA LYS A 39 -16.71 18.34 38.75
C LYS A 39 -15.74 18.64 37.56
N SER A 40 -15.25 19.86 37.48
CA SER A 40 -14.26 20.23 36.45
C SER A 40 -12.93 19.48 36.61
N TYR A 41 -12.50 19.30 37.89
CA TYR A 41 -11.30 18.53 38.22
C TYR A 41 -11.41 17.04 37.86
N GLU A 42 -12.57 16.43 38.14
CA GLU A 42 -12.86 15.04 37.76
C GLU A 42 -12.84 14.86 36.24
N GLY A 43 -13.48 15.77 35.50
CA GLY A 43 -13.42 15.74 34.04
C GLY A 43 -11.98 15.89 33.51
N TYR A 44 -11.17 16.77 34.09
CA TYR A 44 -9.75 16.92 33.76
C TYR A 44 -8.95 15.63 34.04
N ARG A 45 -9.17 14.99 35.20
CA ARG A 45 -8.54 13.71 35.55
C ARG A 45 -8.84 12.63 34.54
N ALA A 46 -10.13 12.45 34.21
CA ALA A 46 -10.55 11.44 33.24
C ALA A 46 -9.85 11.61 31.88
N VAL A 47 -9.76 12.87 31.40
CA VAL A 47 -9.03 13.18 30.15
C VAL A 47 -7.55 12.85 30.27
N ARG A 48 -6.90 13.24 31.37
CA ARG A 48 -5.45 12.98 31.58
C ARG A 48 -5.14 11.50 31.74
N GLU A 49 -5.99 10.75 32.44
CA GLU A 49 -5.85 9.28 32.56
C GLU A 49 -6.02 8.60 31.19
N TYR A 50 -7.03 9.00 30.45
CA TYR A 50 -7.24 8.52 29.09
C TYR A 50 -6.02 8.77 28.19
N GLN A 51 -5.44 9.98 28.23
CA GLN A 51 -4.25 10.32 27.47
C GLN A 51 -3.02 9.48 27.88
N ARG A 52 -2.79 9.32 29.19
CA ARG A 52 -1.69 8.48 29.73
C ARG A 52 -1.83 7.02 29.29
N ASN A 53 -3.01 6.47 29.27
CA ASN A 53 -3.24 5.09 28.85
C ASN A 53 -2.91 4.89 27.37
N ILE A 54 -3.22 5.86 26.50
CA ILE A 54 -2.86 5.81 25.09
C ILE A 54 -1.34 5.92 24.91
N ASP A 55 -0.66 6.80 25.68
CA ASP A 55 0.80 6.94 25.62
C ASP A 55 1.51 5.65 26.02
N ASN A 56 1.10 5.05 27.15
CA ASN A 56 1.66 3.79 27.64
C ASN A 56 1.45 2.62 26.64
N GLU A 57 0.31 2.57 25.97
CA GLU A 57 0.05 1.56 24.94
C GLU A 57 0.97 1.76 23.73
N SER A 58 1.13 3.01 23.28
CA SER A 58 2.00 3.36 22.18
C SER A 58 3.47 3.06 22.46
N GLU A 59 3.95 3.41 23.66
CA GLU A 59 5.31 3.08 24.10
C GLU A 59 5.57 1.57 24.11
N LYS A 60 4.64 0.78 24.62
CA LYS A 60 4.74 -0.68 24.64
C LYS A 60 4.84 -1.25 23.21
N GLN A 61 4.02 -0.78 22.28
CA GLN A 61 4.05 -1.23 20.89
C GLN A 61 5.40 -0.90 20.23
N ILE A 62 5.93 0.31 20.44
CA ILE A 62 7.22 0.70 19.89
C ILE A 62 8.36 -0.12 20.51
N MET A 63 8.35 -0.32 21.83
CA MET A 63 9.38 -1.10 22.52
C MET A 63 9.36 -2.57 22.10
N SER A 64 8.19 -3.16 21.91
CA SER A 64 8.02 -4.52 21.38
C SER A 64 8.61 -4.65 19.97
N MET A 65 8.34 -3.69 19.09
CA MET A 65 8.96 -3.65 17.76
C MET A 65 10.50 -3.54 17.84
N LEU A 66 11.03 -2.69 18.73
CA LEU A 66 12.48 -2.51 18.87
C LEU A 66 13.16 -3.74 19.44
N GLY A 67 12.51 -4.45 20.38
CA GLY A 67 12.99 -5.72 20.94
C GLY A 67 12.92 -6.89 19.94
N ASN A 68 12.16 -6.74 18.87
CA ASN A 68 11.88 -7.79 17.89
C ASN A 68 11.18 -9.01 18.53
N ASP A 69 10.45 -8.77 19.63
CA ASP A 69 9.85 -9.81 20.48
C ASP A 69 8.38 -10.07 20.19
N ASP A 70 7.78 -9.27 19.30
CA ASP A 70 6.35 -9.36 18.99
C ASP A 70 6.13 -9.98 17.60
N GLU A 71 5.54 -11.15 17.59
CA GLU A 71 5.15 -11.87 16.38
C GLU A 71 4.14 -11.05 15.55
N TYR A 72 3.30 -10.22 16.18
CA TYR A 72 2.26 -9.42 15.50
C TYR A 72 2.85 -8.43 14.50
N TRP A 73 3.84 -7.61 14.88
CA TRP A 73 4.38 -6.61 13.96
C TRP A 73 5.19 -7.23 12.83
N THR A 74 5.77 -8.42 13.03
CA THR A 74 6.54 -9.14 12.00
C THR A 74 5.64 -9.83 10.97
N THR A 75 4.38 -10.10 11.32
CA THR A 75 3.41 -10.81 10.48
C THR A 75 2.24 -9.94 10.01
N GLU A 76 2.23 -8.66 10.37
CA GLU A 76 1.09 -7.75 10.17
C GLU A 76 0.60 -7.68 8.72
N ASN A 77 1.51 -7.74 7.75
CA ASN A 77 1.13 -7.64 6.34
C ASN A 77 2.09 -8.39 5.43
N SER A 78 1.55 -9.20 4.51
CA SER A 78 2.33 -10.03 3.58
C SER A 78 3.18 -9.25 2.57
N ASN A 79 2.90 -7.95 2.36
CA ASN A 79 3.68 -7.09 1.46
C ASN A 79 4.69 -6.19 2.19
N LYS A 80 4.82 -6.33 3.51
CA LYS A 80 5.82 -5.63 4.32
C LYS A 80 6.97 -6.56 4.69
N ASN A 81 8.19 -6.03 4.64
CA ASN A 81 9.37 -6.72 5.16
C ASN A 81 9.80 -6.07 6.48
N SER A 82 9.58 -6.77 7.59
CA SER A 82 9.88 -6.30 8.94
C SER A 82 11.37 -6.05 9.22
N GLU A 83 12.26 -6.60 8.40
CA GLU A 83 13.70 -6.38 8.52
C GLU A 83 14.14 -5.00 8.01
N LEU A 84 13.34 -4.36 7.12
CA LEU A 84 13.66 -3.07 6.55
C LEU A 84 13.48 -1.93 7.56
N VAL A 85 14.45 -1.03 7.59
CA VAL A 85 14.39 0.21 8.41
C VAL A 85 13.18 1.08 8.04
N THR A 86 12.85 1.14 6.77
CA THR A 86 11.68 1.89 6.26
C THR A 86 10.37 1.33 6.80
N THR A 87 10.22 0.00 6.87
CA THR A 87 9.04 -0.65 7.46
C THR A 87 8.92 -0.34 8.96
N LYS A 88 10.05 -0.35 9.69
CA LYS A 88 10.06 0.02 11.13
C LYS A 88 9.64 1.47 11.34
N ARG A 89 10.12 2.38 10.50
CA ARG A 89 9.73 3.80 10.53
C ARG A 89 8.25 4.01 10.22
N ASP A 90 7.72 3.32 9.23
CA ASP A 90 6.30 3.36 8.87
C ASP A 90 5.43 2.84 10.02
N TYR A 91 5.82 1.74 10.65
CA TYR A 91 5.14 1.20 11.82
C TYR A 91 5.10 2.21 12.99
N MET A 92 6.24 2.83 13.31
CA MET A 92 6.28 3.87 14.34
C MET A 92 5.38 5.05 14.01
N ALA A 93 5.37 5.50 12.76
CA ALA A 93 4.46 6.56 12.30
C ALA A 93 3.00 6.14 12.44
N GLY A 94 2.66 4.91 12.14
CA GLY A 94 1.32 4.33 12.32
C GLY A 94 0.88 4.30 13.79
N VAL A 95 1.74 3.84 14.69
CA VAL A 95 1.49 3.86 16.15
C VAL A 95 1.21 5.28 16.64
N MET A 96 2.01 6.25 16.22
CA MET A 96 1.81 7.66 16.58
C MET A 96 0.54 8.24 15.97
N SER A 97 0.24 7.94 14.70
CA SER A 97 -1.00 8.35 14.04
C SER A 97 -2.22 7.85 14.80
N LYS A 98 -2.24 6.58 15.17
CA LYS A 98 -3.30 5.96 15.95
C LYS A 98 -3.49 6.62 17.32
N ALA A 99 -2.39 6.88 18.03
CA ALA A 99 -2.43 7.54 19.33
C ALA A 99 -2.99 8.96 19.24
N LEU A 100 -2.51 9.75 18.29
CA LEU A 100 -2.95 11.14 18.09
C LEU A 100 -4.39 11.21 17.60
N SER A 101 -4.83 10.30 16.74
CA SER A 101 -6.21 10.22 16.28
C SER A 101 -7.17 9.95 17.42
N LYS A 102 -6.85 9.00 18.30
CA LYS A 102 -7.64 8.69 19.50
C LYS A 102 -7.68 9.85 20.49
N LYS A 103 -6.61 10.66 20.59
CA LYS A 103 -6.53 11.78 21.55
C LYS A 103 -7.23 13.05 21.07
N TYR A 104 -7.15 13.34 19.76
CA TYR A 104 -7.47 14.69 19.26
C TYR A 104 -8.50 14.73 18.14
N ILE A 105 -8.74 13.60 17.43
CA ILE A 105 -9.68 13.57 16.31
C ILE A 105 -11.01 12.97 16.73
N PHE A 106 -10.97 11.83 17.40
CA PHE A 106 -12.18 11.12 17.82
C PHE A 106 -12.54 11.47 19.27
N THR A 107 -13.85 11.53 19.53
CA THR A 107 -14.34 11.73 20.90
C THR A 107 -14.17 10.45 21.73
N PRO A 108 -14.04 10.56 23.07
CA PRO A 108 -13.82 9.39 23.92
C PRO A 108 -14.89 8.31 23.81
N ASP A 109 -16.15 8.67 23.56
CA ASP A 109 -17.25 7.73 23.36
C ASP A 109 -17.11 6.92 22.06
N VAL A 110 -16.65 7.55 20.97
CA VAL A 110 -16.34 6.89 19.70
C VAL A 110 -15.18 5.91 19.87
N VAL A 111 -14.10 6.32 20.56
CA VAL A 111 -12.96 5.44 20.83
C VAL A 111 -13.34 4.28 21.74
N GLN A 112 -14.22 4.51 22.72
CA GLN A 112 -14.72 3.45 23.59
C GLN A 112 -15.59 2.45 22.81
N ALA A 113 -16.44 2.93 21.90
CA ALA A 113 -17.26 2.08 21.04
C ALA A 113 -16.41 1.21 20.07
N ASP A 114 -15.29 1.75 19.55
CA ASP A 114 -14.31 0.98 18.76
C ASP A 114 -13.63 -0.10 19.63
N LYS A 115 -13.25 0.23 20.87
CA LYS A 115 -12.63 -0.70 21.81
C LYS A 115 -13.58 -1.83 22.22
N GLU A 116 -14.87 -1.53 22.38
CA GLU A 116 -15.93 -2.49 22.69
C GLU A 116 -16.42 -3.27 21.46
N ALA A 117 -15.83 -3.03 20.28
CA ALA A 117 -16.22 -3.64 19.02
C ALA A 117 -17.69 -3.38 18.60
N ILE A 118 -18.31 -2.30 19.09
CA ILE A 118 -19.63 -1.84 18.64
C ILE A 118 -19.52 -1.22 17.25
N ILE A 119 -18.45 -0.48 17.00
CA ILE A 119 -18.03 0.04 15.71
C ILE A 119 -16.60 -0.37 15.44
N LYS A 120 -16.12 -0.22 14.18
CA LYS A 120 -14.71 -0.35 13.84
C LYS A 120 -14.26 0.91 13.12
N ILE A 121 -13.30 1.62 13.72
CA ILE A 121 -12.61 2.72 13.05
C ILE A 121 -11.49 2.09 12.22
N HIS A 122 -11.64 2.15 10.88
CA HIS A 122 -10.69 1.57 9.95
C HIS A 122 -9.46 2.47 9.79
N ASP A 123 -8.28 1.89 9.62
CA ASP A 123 -7.02 2.58 9.24
C ASP A 123 -6.61 3.75 10.15
N LEU A 124 -6.80 3.58 11.47
CA LEU A 124 -6.38 4.57 12.48
C LEU A 124 -4.89 4.91 12.42
N ASP A 125 -4.07 3.97 12.00
CA ASP A 125 -2.63 4.11 11.80
C ASP A 125 -2.25 5.07 10.66
N TYR A 126 -3.20 5.34 9.74
CA TYR A 126 -3.02 6.29 8.64
C TYR A 126 -3.90 7.54 8.75
N ALA A 127 -4.78 7.62 9.73
CA ALA A 127 -5.85 8.63 9.82
C ALA A 127 -5.37 10.09 9.80
N ILE A 128 -4.19 10.40 10.33
CA ILE A 128 -3.60 11.76 10.30
C ILE A 128 -2.48 11.92 9.28
N GLN A 129 -2.12 10.85 8.58
CA GLN A 129 -1.15 10.89 7.50
C GLN A 129 -1.91 11.20 6.21
N HIS A 130 -1.39 12.10 5.38
CA HIS A 130 -2.02 12.44 4.08
C HIS A 130 -1.71 11.37 3.03
N LEU A 131 -2.04 10.10 3.36
CA LEU A 131 -1.91 8.96 2.47
C LEU A 131 -3.30 8.57 1.94
N THR A 132 -3.34 8.18 0.68
CA THR A 132 -4.55 7.61 0.06
C THR A 132 -4.67 6.13 0.39
N ASN A 133 -5.91 5.60 0.44
CA ASN A 133 -6.12 4.17 0.66
C ASN A 133 -5.81 3.38 -0.61
N CYS A 134 -6.61 3.60 -1.68
CA CYS A 134 -6.49 2.86 -2.93
C CYS A 134 -6.51 3.81 -4.12
N GLU A 135 -5.77 3.46 -5.19
CA GLU A 135 -5.72 4.25 -6.41
C GLU A 135 -5.98 3.43 -7.66
N LEU A 136 -6.57 4.12 -8.64
CA LEU A 136 -6.59 3.72 -10.02
C LEU A 136 -5.63 4.63 -10.79
N ILE A 137 -4.59 4.06 -11.40
CA ILE A 137 -3.61 4.85 -12.14
C ILE A 137 -4.04 4.97 -13.60
N ASN A 138 -4.26 6.20 -14.05
CA ASN A 138 -4.47 6.49 -15.48
C ASN A 138 -3.11 6.48 -16.21
N LEU A 139 -2.64 5.29 -16.55
CA LEU A 139 -1.40 5.14 -17.31
C LEU A 139 -1.53 5.63 -18.76
N GLU A 140 -2.74 5.68 -19.32
CA GLU A 140 -2.96 6.14 -20.69
C GLU A 140 -2.45 7.56 -20.86
N ASP A 141 -2.92 8.49 -20.05
CA ASP A 141 -2.48 9.89 -20.11
C ASP A 141 -0.99 10.04 -19.76
N MET A 142 -0.54 9.35 -18.70
CA MET A 142 0.85 9.45 -18.24
C MET A 142 1.85 8.94 -19.29
N LEU A 143 1.50 7.91 -20.06
CA LEU A 143 2.36 7.37 -21.10
C LEU A 143 2.24 8.13 -22.42
N ASN A 144 1.05 8.65 -22.76
CA ASN A 144 0.84 9.37 -24.02
C ASN A 144 1.36 10.79 -24.02
N TYR A 145 1.34 11.48 -22.88
CA TYR A 145 1.74 12.89 -22.76
C TYR A 145 3.02 13.09 -21.94
N GLY A 146 3.60 12.02 -21.44
CA GLY A 146 4.68 12.08 -20.47
C GLY A 146 4.17 12.32 -19.04
N THR A 147 5.05 12.13 -18.07
CA THR A 147 4.73 12.25 -16.65
C THR A 147 5.88 12.86 -15.87
N ASN A 148 5.61 13.37 -14.67
CA ASN A 148 6.63 13.87 -13.76
C ASN A 148 6.76 12.95 -12.55
N ILE A 149 7.97 12.42 -12.34
CA ILE A 149 8.29 11.60 -11.17
C ILE A 149 9.42 12.28 -10.40
N ASN A 150 9.18 12.62 -9.14
CA ASN A 150 10.17 13.31 -8.29
C ASN A 150 10.79 14.57 -8.93
N GLY A 151 9.98 15.33 -9.67
CA GLY A 151 10.42 16.56 -10.33
C GLY A 151 11.19 16.37 -11.65
N VAL A 152 11.33 15.13 -12.12
CA VAL A 152 11.91 14.81 -13.42
C VAL A 152 10.80 14.54 -14.42
N HIS A 153 10.81 15.22 -15.56
CA HIS A 153 9.91 14.93 -16.67
C HIS A 153 10.37 13.71 -17.44
N ILE A 154 9.46 12.78 -17.66
CA ILE A 154 9.68 11.55 -18.43
C ILE A 154 8.81 11.62 -19.67
N ASP A 155 9.46 11.62 -20.83
CA ASP A 155 8.78 11.70 -22.13
C ASP A 155 8.01 10.42 -22.45
N LYS A 156 7.11 10.53 -23.44
CA LYS A 156 6.35 9.40 -24.00
C LYS A 156 7.28 8.28 -24.45
N PRO A 157 7.11 7.04 -23.99
CA PRO A 157 7.84 5.90 -24.51
C PRO A 157 7.44 5.54 -25.94
N HIS A 158 8.33 4.86 -26.64
CA HIS A 158 8.11 4.41 -28.02
C HIS A 158 8.12 2.89 -28.18
N MET A 159 8.48 2.15 -27.15
CA MET A 159 8.55 0.69 -27.15
C MET A 159 7.94 0.13 -25.85
N LEU A 160 7.47 -1.10 -25.91
CA LEU A 160 6.82 -1.76 -24.80
C LEU A 160 7.74 -1.88 -23.57
N THR A 161 8.98 -2.30 -23.75
CA THR A 161 9.95 -2.45 -22.63
C THR A 161 10.18 -1.13 -21.90
N THR A 162 10.30 -0.02 -22.64
CA THR A 162 10.44 1.31 -22.03
C THR A 162 9.16 1.74 -21.33
N ALA A 163 7.98 1.52 -21.95
CA ALA A 163 6.69 1.82 -21.35
C ALA A 163 6.52 1.05 -20.04
N THR A 164 6.82 -0.24 -20.03
CA THR A 164 6.72 -1.11 -18.84
C THR A 164 7.65 -0.63 -17.71
N THR A 165 8.87 -0.23 -18.03
CA THR A 165 9.80 0.34 -17.04
C THR A 165 9.26 1.63 -16.42
N ILE A 166 8.71 2.54 -17.24
CA ILE A 166 8.08 3.77 -16.76
C ILE A 166 6.86 3.45 -15.87
N VAL A 167 6.04 2.49 -16.27
CA VAL A 167 4.87 2.04 -15.48
C VAL A 167 5.28 1.58 -14.09
N THR A 168 6.33 0.78 -13.96
CA THR A 168 6.79 0.32 -12.65
C THR A 168 7.37 1.45 -11.79
N GLN A 169 7.98 2.47 -12.39
CA GLN A 169 8.40 3.69 -11.69
C GLN A 169 7.19 4.51 -11.21
N ILE A 170 6.17 4.67 -12.06
CA ILE A 170 4.91 5.34 -11.69
C ILE A 170 4.25 4.61 -10.52
N ILE A 171 4.11 3.29 -10.61
CA ILE A 171 3.54 2.46 -9.54
C ILE A 171 4.31 2.67 -8.23
N THR A 172 5.63 2.62 -8.26
CA THR A 172 6.46 2.81 -7.07
C THR A 172 6.29 4.20 -6.47
N ALA A 173 6.19 5.24 -7.30
CA ALA A 173 5.97 6.62 -6.86
C ALA A 173 4.57 6.79 -6.23
N VAL A 174 3.53 6.29 -6.88
CA VAL A 174 2.13 6.37 -6.40
C VAL A 174 1.97 5.59 -5.09
N THR A 175 2.46 4.35 -5.03
CA THR A 175 2.37 3.51 -3.81
C THR A 175 3.21 4.06 -2.65
N SER A 176 4.10 5.00 -2.89
CA SER A 176 4.80 5.73 -1.82
C SER A 176 3.92 6.75 -1.11
N SER A 177 2.78 7.11 -1.69
CA SER A 177 1.78 8.03 -1.13
C SER A 177 0.47 7.33 -0.78
N SER A 178 0.46 5.99 -0.78
CA SER A 178 -0.70 5.18 -0.42
C SER A 178 -0.33 4.03 0.51
N TYR A 179 -1.34 3.48 1.17
CA TYR A 179 -1.17 2.33 2.07
C TYR A 179 -1.99 1.12 1.63
N GLY A 180 -2.85 1.26 0.63
CA GLY A 180 -3.69 0.19 0.11
C GLY A 180 -3.31 -0.27 -1.29
N GLY A 181 -4.30 -0.74 -2.04
CA GLY A 181 -4.10 -1.31 -3.36
C GLY A 181 -4.02 -0.28 -4.48
N THR A 182 -3.15 -0.55 -5.43
CA THR A 182 -3.00 0.25 -6.65
C THR A 182 -3.40 -0.59 -7.84
N THR A 183 -4.29 -0.07 -8.69
CA THR A 183 -4.80 -0.80 -9.84
C THR A 183 -4.36 -0.15 -11.14
N ILE A 184 -3.92 -0.97 -12.09
CA ILE A 184 -3.64 -0.62 -13.49
C ILE A 184 -4.41 -1.52 -14.43
N THR A 185 -4.57 -1.12 -15.69
CA THR A 185 -5.09 -1.99 -16.76
C THR A 185 -4.03 -2.25 -17.82
N LEU A 186 -3.99 -3.47 -18.38
CA LEU A 186 -3.06 -3.83 -19.46
C LEU A 186 -3.37 -3.11 -20.77
N THR A 187 -4.61 -2.69 -20.96
CA THR A 187 -5.05 -1.95 -22.15
C THR A 187 -4.20 -0.71 -22.39
N HIS A 188 -3.78 0.00 -21.33
CA HIS A 188 -2.92 1.17 -21.45
C HIS A 188 -1.50 0.86 -21.97
N LEU A 189 -1.05 -0.40 -21.92
CA LEU A 189 0.24 -0.84 -22.49
C LEU A 189 0.11 -1.35 -23.92
N ALA A 190 -1.08 -1.71 -24.35
CA ALA A 190 -1.32 -2.31 -25.67
C ALA A 190 -0.89 -1.45 -26.87
N PRO A 191 -1.06 -0.10 -26.87
CA PRO A 191 -0.56 0.76 -27.95
C PRO A 191 0.97 0.65 -28.15
N PHE A 192 1.72 0.35 -27.07
CA PHE A 192 3.18 0.20 -27.13
C PHE A 192 3.61 -1.16 -27.68
N VAL A 193 2.78 -2.20 -27.56
CA VAL A 193 2.97 -3.48 -28.27
C VAL A 193 2.92 -3.23 -29.79
N ARG A 194 1.88 -2.54 -30.26
CA ARG A 194 1.75 -2.17 -31.67
C ARG A 194 2.89 -1.27 -32.16
N SER A 195 3.28 -0.31 -31.35
CA SER A 195 4.41 0.58 -31.65
C SER A 195 5.72 -0.19 -31.80
N SER A 196 6.00 -1.13 -30.90
CA SER A 196 7.16 -2.03 -30.96
C SER A 196 7.14 -2.86 -32.24
N TYR A 197 6.01 -3.47 -32.57
CA TYR A 197 5.86 -4.25 -33.79
C TYR A 197 6.18 -3.42 -35.05
N ASN A 198 5.62 -2.22 -35.15
CA ASN A 198 5.88 -1.33 -36.28
C ASN A 198 7.35 -0.95 -36.39
N ARG A 199 8.03 -0.69 -35.27
CA ARG A 199 9.48 -0.40 -35.25
C ARG A 199 10.31 -1.59 -35.69
N PHE A 200 9.92 -2.81 -35.33
CA PHE A 200 10.60 -4.03 -35.82
C PHE A 200 10.38 -4.24 -37.31
N LEU A 201 9.17 -4.01 -37.81
CA LEU A 201 8.91 -4.04 -39.26
C LEU A 201 9.77 -3.07 -40.00
N ASP A 202 9.89 -1.81 -39.55
CA ASP A 202 10.70 -0.79 -40.20
C ASP A 202 12.22 -1.13 -40.12
N LYS A 203 12.67 -1.70 -39.01
CA LYS A 203 14.03 -2.22 -38.84
C LYS A 203 14.39 -3.22 -39.95
N TYR A 204 13.51 -4.18 -40.22
CA TYR A 204 13.77 -5.21 -41.25
C TYR A 204 13.57 -4.72 -42.67
N LYS A 205 12.60 -3.84 -42.92
CA LYS A 205 12.49 -3.13 -44.21
C LYS A 205 13.73 -2.35 -44.55
N ASN A 206 14.28 -1.59 -43.61
CA ASN A 206 15.48 -0.81 -43.79
C ASN A 206 16.75 -1.66 -44.03
N ARG A 207 16.71 -2.94 -43.62
CA ARG A 207 17.76 -3.93 -43.89
C ARG A 207 17.59 -4.63 -45.24
N GLY A 208 16.54 -4.33 -45.98
CA GLY A 208 16.28 -4.88 -47.32
C GLY A 208 15.63 -6.25 -47.37
N PHE A 209 15.02 -6.70 -46.30
CA PHE A 209 14.26 -7.94 -46.28
C PHE A 209 12.97 -7.80 -47.09
N ASN A 210 12.47 -8.91 -47.66
CA ASN A 210 11.17 -8.95 -48.32
C ASN A 210 10.03 -8.83 -47.26
N ARG A 211 8.80 -8.62 -47.71
CA ARG A 211 7.66 -8.40 -46.82
C ARG A 211 7.40 -9.55 -45.86
N GLU A 212 7.45 -10.78 -46.37
CA GLU A 212 7.16 -11.98 -45.58
C GLU A 212 8.18 -12.18 -44.46
N ASP A 213 9.47 -12.04 -44.79
CA ASP A 213 10.56 -12.09 -43.83
C ASP A 213 10.48 -10.95 -42.80
N CYS A 214 10.12 -9.73 -43.22
CA CYS A 214 9.93 -8.60 -42.32
C CYS A 214 8.84 -8.90 -41.27
N GLU A 215 7.67 -9.40 -41.72
CA GLU A 215 6.56 -9.74 -40.84
C GLU A 215 6.92 -10.88 -39.88
N LYS A 216 7.64 -11.90 -40.40
CA LYS A 216 8.10 -13.03 -39.59
C LYS A 216 9.06 -12.59 -38.47
N TYR A 217 10.15 -11.92 -38.84
CA TYR A 217 11.16 -11.51 -37.85
C TYR A 217 10.64 -10.42 -36.90
N ALA A 218 9.77 -9.53 -37.37
CA ALA A 218 9.15 -8.55 -36.49
C ALA A 218 8.24 -9.21 -35.44
N LYS A 219 7.54 -10.28 -35.76
CA LYS A 219 6.75 -11.06 -34.80
C LYS A 219 7.64 -11.79 -33.80
N GLU A 220 8.74 -12.39 -34.26
CA GLU A 220 9.70 -13.06 -33.38
C GLU A 220 10.31 -12.07 -32.37
N ASP A 221 10.77 -10.90 -32.84
CA ASP A 221 11.31 -9.84 -31.98
C ASP A 221 10.23 -9.31 -30.99
N LEU A 222 8.99 -9.16 -31.46
CA LEU A 222 7.88 -8.71 -30.62
C LEU A 222 7.56 -9.70 -29.49
N HIS A 223 7.48 -10.98 -29.80
CA HIS A 223 7.26 -12.02 -28.79
C HIS A 223 8.32 -11.97 -27.69
N LYS A 224 9.58 -11.83 -28.11
CA LYS A 224 10.69 -11.71 -27.16
C LYS A 224 10.60 -10.43 -26.33
N GLU A 225 10.23 -9.30 -26.94
CA GLU A 225 10.04 -8.06 -26.18
C GLU A 225 8.90 -8.15 -25.18
N ILE A 226 7.77 -8.80 -25.53
CA ILE A 226 6.65 -8.99 -24.61
C ILE A 226 7.10 -9.86 -23.41
N GLU A 227 7.80 -10.97 -23.67
CA GLU A 227 8.36 -11.83 -22.61
C GLU A 227 9.26 -11.03 -21.67
N ASP A 228 10.23 -10.28 -22.22
CA ASP A 228 11.19 -9.48 -21.46
C ASP A 228 10.51 -8.34 -20.69
N ALA A 229 9.50 -7.69 -21.27
CA ALA A 229 8.74 -6.62 -20.64
C ALA A 229 7.91 -7.12 -19.43
N VAL A 230 7.19 -8.22 -19.61
CA VAL A 230 6.39 -8.82 -18.52
C VAL A 230 7.30 -9.36 -17.41
N GLN A 231 8.44 -9.97 -17.77
CA GLN A 231 9.43 -10.39 -16.78
C GLN A 231 9.99 -9.21 -15.99
N THR A 232 10.33 -8.12 -16.68
CA THR A 232 10.80 -6.89 -16.05
C THR A 232 9.76 -6.33 -15.09
N PHE A 233 8.50 -6.28 -15.50
CA PHE A 233 7.40 -5.85 -14.65
C PHE A 233 7.32 -6.69 -13.37
N ASN A 234 7.25 -8.01 -13.52
CA ASN A 234 7.16 -8.93 -12.41
C ASN A 234 8.35 -8.81 -11.45
N TYR A 235 9.57 -8.71 -11.97
CA TYR A 235 10.77 -8.56 -11.16
C TYR A 235 10.78 -7.24 -10.40
N GLN A 236 10.45 -6.13 -11.04
CA GLN A 236 10.45 -4.82 -10.39
C GLN A 236 9.37 -4.72 -9.31
N ILE A 237 8.14 -5.21 -9.56
CA ILE A 237 7.07 -5.21 -8.55
C ILE A 237 7.45 -6.05 -7.32
N ASN A 238 8.18 -7.15 -7.48
CA ASN A 238 8.51 -8.05 -6.38
C ASN A 238 9.86 -7.77 -5.72
N SER A 239 10.76 -7.02 -6.36
CA SER A 239 12.10 -6.72 -5.82
C SER A 239 12.28 -5.29 -5.34
N MET A 240 11.41 -4.36 -5.74
CA MET A 240 11.45 -2.98 -5.27
C MET A 240 10.45 -2.79 -4.13
N SER A 241 10.85 -2.01 -3.13
CA SER A 241 9.94 -1.50 -2.11
C SER A 241 9.72 0.00 -2.28
N ASN A 242 8.51 0.45 -1.96
CA ASN A 242 8.19 1.87 -1.87
C ASN A 242 8.88 2.52 -0.65
N VAL A 243 8.70 3.81 -0.45
CA VAL A 243 9.31 4.56 0.67
C VAL A 243 8.85 4.08 2.04
N ASN A 244 7.72 3.37 2.13
CA ASN A 244 7.16 2.82 3.37
C ASN A 244 7.68 1.40 3.67
N GLY A 245 8.60 0.87 2.84
CA GLY A 245 9.15 -0.48 3.00
C GLY A 245 8.21 -1.61 2.58
N GLN A 246 7.21 -1.29 1.78
CA GLN A 246 6.25 -2.26 1.25
C GLN A 246 6.55 -2.57 -0.21
N SER A 247 6.38 -3.83 -0.62
CA SER A 247 6.26 -4.15 -2.03
C SER A 247 4.94 -3.55 -2.55
N PRO A 248 4.91 -2.97 -3.77
CA PRO A 248 3.69 -2.40 -4.32
C PRO A 248 2.53 -3.41 -4.35
N PHE A 249 1.41 -3.05 -3.72
CA PHE A 249 0.20 -3.88 -3.70
C PHE A 249 -0.59 -3.65 -4.99
N VAL A 250 -0.10 -4.23 -6.10
CA VAL A 250 -0.61 -3.98 -7.44
C VAL A 250 -1.66 -5.01 -7.83
N SER A 251 -2.78 -4.52 -8.38
CA SER A 251 -3.76 -5.29 -9.14
C SER A 251 -3.66 -4.92 -10.62
N VAL A 252 -3.61 -5.91 -11.48
CA VAL A 252 -3.56 -5.75 -12.93
C VAL A 252 -4.86 -6.24 -13.53
N PHE A 253 -5.66 -5.30 -14.06
CA PHE A 253 -6.86 -5.63 -14.82
C PHE A 253 -6.48 -6.10 -16.22
N MET A 254 -7.10 -7.19 -16.62
CA MET A 254 -6.94 -7.87 -17.89
C MET A 254 -8.33 -7.99 -18.52
N TYR A 255 -8.72 -6.97 -19.28
CA TYR A 255 -10.05 -6.90 -19.92
C TYR A 255 -9.89 -6.72 -21.43
N LEU A 256 -10.27 -7.75 -22.20
CA LEU A 256 -10.08 -7.79 -23.66
C LEU A 256 -10.88 -6.73 -24.41
N ASN A 257 -12.03 -6.36 -23.90
CA ASN A 257 -12.96 -5.44 -24.54
C ASN A 257 -12.94 -4.01 -23.97
N GLU A 258 -11.95 -3.67 -23.16
CA GLU A 258 -11.79 -2.31 -22.64
C GLU A 258 -11.51 -1.31 -23.76
N ASP A 259 -10.67 -1.69 -24.72
CA ASP A 259 -10.44 -0.98 -25.97
C ASP A 259 -10.37 -1.97 -27.14
N THR A 260 -11.42 -1.98 -27.96
CA THR A 260 -11.54 -2.92 -29.08
C THR A 260 -10.52 -2.71 -30.20
N GLU A 261 -9.85 -1.55 -30.27
CA GLU A 261 -8.79 -1.29 -31.22
C GLU A 261 -7.53 -2.13 -30.94
N TYR A 262 -7.27 -2.45 -29.67
CA TYR A 262 -6.03 -3.12 -29.22
C TYR A 262 -6.29 -4.52 -28.63
N THR A 263 -7.43 -5.14 -28.90
CA THR A 263 -7.79 -6.46 -28.34
C THR A 263 -6.72 -7.52 -28.56
N GLU A 264 -6.08 -7.56 -29.74
CA GLU A 264 -5.03 -8.55 -30.02
C GLU A 264 -3.78 -8.32 -29.18
N GLU A 265 -3.34 -7.08 -29.05
CA GLU A 265 -2.19 -6.69 -28.23
C GLU A 265 -2.45 -6.92 -26.74
N VAL A 266 -3.66 -6.64 -26.27
CA VAL A 266 -4.09 -6.96 -24.88
C VAL A 266 -4.04 -8.47 -24.66
N ALA A 267 -4.54 -9.28 -25.60
CA ALA A 267 -4.52 -10.73 -25.50
C ALA A 267 -3.08 -11.27 -25.40
N MET A 268 -2.14 -10.74 -26.19
CA MET A 268 -0.72 -11.13 -26.12
C MET A 268 -0.11 -10.82 -24.74
N LEU A 269 -0.44 -9.66 -24.17
CA LEU A 269 0.02 -9.30 -22.82
C LEU A 269 -0.59 -10.21 -21.75
N ILE A 270 -1.90 -10.48 -21.81
CA ILE A 270 -2.60 -11.38 -20.89
C ILE A 270 -1.96 -12.76 -20.92
N GLU A 271 -1.78 -13.32 -22.12
CA GLU A 271 -1.18 -14.65 -22.30
C GLU A 271 0.18 -14.73 -21.62
N GLU A 272 1.04 -13.74 -21.82
CA GLU A 272 2.38 -13.73 -21.23
C GLU A 272 2.34 -13.53 -19.70
N PHE A 273 1.48 -12.65 -19.17
CA PHE A 273 1.29 -12.51 -17.73
C PHE A 273 0.83 -13.83 -17.07
N LEU A 274 -0.08 -14.57 -17.70
CA LEU A 274 -0.54 -15.86 -17.22
C LEU A 274 0.57 -16.92 -17.29
N LYS A 275 1.31 -17.00 -18.40
CA LYS A 275 2.46 -17.92 -18.54
C LYS A 275 3.50 -17.69 -17.44
N GLN A 276 3.88 -16.45 -17.19
CA GLN A 276 4.87 -16.14 -16.17
C GLN A 276 4.32 -16.32 -14.74
N ARG A 277 3.00 -16.18 -14.53
CA ARG A 277 2.36 -16.53 -13.27
C ARG A 277 2.44 -18.03 -12.99
N ILE A 278 2.20 -18.85 -14.01
CA ILE A 278 2.31 -20.31 -13.90
C ILE A 278 3.76 -20.74 -13.64
N GLN A 279 4.72 -20.11 -14.31
CA GLN A 279 6.15 -20.38 -14.11
C GLN A 279 6.61 -20.01 -12.69
N GLY A 280 6.11 -18.90 -12.15
CA GLY A 280 6.57 -18.33 -10.90
C GLY A 280 7.93 -17.62 -11.00
N MET A 281 8.47 -17.21 -9.86
CA MET A 281 9.81 -16.59 -9.75
C MET A 281 10.70 -17.41 -8.82
N LYS A 282 12.00 -17.37 -9.04
CA LYS A 282 12.96 -18.02 -8.14
C LYS A 282 13.10 -17.22 -6.86
N ASN A 283 12.96 -17.92 -5.73
CA ASN A 283 13.29 -17.37 -4.43
C ASN A 283 14.81 -17.36 -4.20
N ARG A 284 15.23 -16.93 -3.02
CA ARG A 284 16.65 -16.87 -2.61
C ARG A 284 17.37 -18.24 -2.73
N ASP A 285 16.64 -19.32 -2.52
CA ASP A 285 17.17 -20.69 -2.56
C ASP A 285 17.14 -21.31 -3.96
N GLY A 286 16.71 -20.56 -4.97
CA GLY A 286 16.62 -20.97 -6.36
C GLY A 286 15.37 -21.79 -6.72
N HIS A 287 14.42 -21.93 -5.79
CA HIS A 287 13.15 -22.62 -6.04
C HIS A 287 12.12 -21.67 -6.65
N TYR A 288 11.36 -22.15 -7.63
CA TYR A 288 10.25 -21.39 -8.18
C TYR A 288 9.08 -21.33 -7.19
N ILE A 289 8.62 -20.13 -6.93
CA ILE A 289 7.47 -19.86 -6.06
C ILE A 289 6.48 -18.96 -6.81
N THR A 290 5.19 -19.08 -6.49
CA THR A 290 4.16 -18.17 -6.98
C THR A 290 4.23 -16.85 -6.21
N GLN A 291 4.24 -15.72 -6.93
CA GLN A 291 4.26 -14.40 -6.32
C GLN A 291 2.87 -14.02 -5.79
N ALA A 292 2.83 -13.26 -4.69
CA ALA A 292 1.61 -12.64 -4.21
C ALA A 292 1.13 -11.50 -5.14
N PHE A 293 2.08 -10.74 -5.72
CA PHE A 293 1.83 -9.59 -6.58
C PHE A 293 2.54 -9.70 -7.94
N PRO A 294 1.98 -9.05 -8.98
CA PRO A 294 0.69 -8.37 -9.02
C PRO A 294 -0.49 -9.35 -8.85
N LYS A 295 -1.61 -8.91 -8.29
CA LYS A 295 -2.88 -9.65 -8.42
C LYS A 295 -3.37 -9.53 -9.85
N LEU A 296 -3.68 -10.65 -10.49
CA LEU A 296 -4.19 -10.69 -11.85
C LEU A 296 -5.71 -10.83 -11.81
N LEU A 297 -6.41 -9.89 -12.42
CA LEU A 297 -7.88 -9.83 -12.47
C LEU A 297 -8.32 -9.96 -13.93
N TYR A 298 -8.56 -11.19 -14.38
CA TYR A 298 -9.04 -11.45 -15.72
C TYR A 298 -10.56 -11.34 -15.77
N CYS A 299 -11.07 -10.42 -16.59
CA CYS A 299 -12.49 -10.18 -16.75
C CYS A 299 -13.08 -11.18 -17.74
N LEU A 300 -14.02 -11.99 -17.25
CA LEU A 300 -14.78 -12.92 -18.07
C LEU A 300 -16.09 -12.26 -18.54
N ASP A 301 -16.34 -12.32 -19.82
CA ASP A 301 -17.56 -11.82 -20.45
C ASP A 301 -18.03 -12.75 -21.59
N GLU A 302 -19.12 -12.41 -22.27
CA GLU A 302 -19.68 -13.19 -23.36
C GLU A 302 -18.73 -13.38 -24.56
N ASN A 303 -17.65 -12.60 -24.65
CA ASN A 303 -16.70 -12.65 -25.76
C ASN A 303 -15.54 -13.62 -25.51
N ASN A 304 -15.37 -14.10 -24.28
CA ASN A 304 -14.25 -14.99 -23.93
C ASN A 304 -14.60 -16.25 -23.14
N ILE A 305 -15.86 -16.38 -22.63
CA ILE A 305 -16.29 -17.55 -21.84
C ILE A 305 -16.82 -18.73 -22.67
N HIS A 306 -17.11 -18.54 -23.95
CA HIS A 306 -17.64 -19.59 -24.81
C HIS A 306 -16.53 -20.28 -25.57
N GLU A 307 -16.62 -21.62 -25.72
CA GLU A 307 -15.61 -22.45 -26.38
C GLU A 307 -15.28 -22.08 -27.82
N ASP A 308 -16.23 -21.42 -28.53
CA ASP A 308 -16.07 -20.91 -29.88
C ASP A 308 -15.48 -19.48 -29.93
N SER A 309 -15.30 -18.83 -28.80
CA SER A 309 -14.72 -17.49 -28.75
C SER A 309 -13.22 -17.52 -29.09
N LYS A 310 -12.76 -16.55 -29.89
CA LYS A 310 -11.35 -16.43 -30.32
C LYS A 310 -10.36 -16.49 -29.15
N TYR A 311 -10.72 -15.94 -28.00
CA TYR A 311 -9.87 -15.81 -26.83
C TYR A 311 -10.23 -16.74 -25.67
N TYR A 312 -11.07 -17.77 -25.92
CA TYR A 312 -11.40 -18.78 -24.92
C TYR A 312 -10.18 -19.47 -24.32
N TYR A 313 -9.11 -19.64 -25.09
CA TYR A 313 -7.86 -20.27 -24.62
C TYR A 313 -7.16 -19.52 -23.47
N LEU A 314 -7.55 -18.25 -23.20
CA LEU A 314 -7.06 -17.48 -22.06
C LEU A 314 -7.89 -17.68 -20.79
N THR A 315 -9.07 -18.30 -20.93
CA THR A 315 -10.01 -18.58 -19.82
C THR A 315 -9.74 -19.93 -19.18
#